data_7e0ad728ca9952c36a2a3ad099c1afd5
#
_entry.id   7e0ad728ca9952c36a2a3ad099c1afd5
#
_cell.length_a   1.000
_cell.length_b   1.000
_cell.length_c   1.000
_cell.angle_alpha   90.00
_cell.angle_beta   90.00
_cell.angle_gamma   90.00
#
_symmetry.space_group_name_H-M   'P 1'
#
loop_
_entity.id
_entity.type
_entity.pdbx_description
1 polymer ?
#
loop_
_entity_poly.entity_id
_entity_poly.type
_entity_poly.pdbx_seq_one_letter_code
_entity_poly.pdbx_strand_id
1 'polypeptide(L)'
;MNKRILQAAALLTALAIRPVFALDSTTRNANLVTAGLPALAAGWSYFNNDTDGVVQLVKSEAATVLITEGLKNATHQTRPDGSDNKSFPSRHAAVAFSAAQYMQMKGGWEHGLPAYAAAAYVANARVQSNRHRWRDVAAGAATGALTTYYFTDETKGRRLGMTWSAGTTSVVYQQALK
;
A
#
# COMPACT_ATOMS: atom_id res chain seq x y z
N MET A 1 26.36 -6.18 4.16
CA MET A 1 25.11 -5.46 3.84
C MET A 1 25.04 -5.28 2.33
N ASN A 2 24.05 -5.85 1.68
CA ASN A 2 24.02 -5.95 0.21
C ASN A 2 23.62 -4.59 -0.40
N LYS A 3 24.56 -3.93 -1.09
CA LYS A 3 24.40 -2.59 -1.71
C LYS A 3 23.15 -2.50 -2.63
N ARG A 4 22.73 -3.63 -3.21
CA ARG A 4 21.55 -3.72 -4.09
C ARG A 4 20.23 -3.48 -3.35
N ILE A 5 20.14 -3.87 -2.08
CA ILE A 5 18.92 -3.68 -1.25
C ILE A 5 18.77 -2.21 -0.84
N LEU A 6 19.86 -1.56 -0.48
CA LEU A 6 19.89 -0.12 -0.17
C LEU A 6 19.53 0.75 -1.39
N GLN A 7 19.99 0.36 -2.59
CA GLN A 7 19.67 1.05 -3.83
C GLN A 7 18.19 0.87 -4.22
N ALA A 8 17.62 -0.31 -4.02
CA ALA A 8 16.20 -0.56 -4.29
C ALA A 8 15.28 0.22 -3.32
N ALA A 9 15.61 0.27 -2.04
CA ALA A 9 14.88 1.07 -1.05
C ALA A 9 14.98 2.58 -1.35
N ALA A 10 16.16 3.06 -1.78
CA ALA A 10 16.36 4.46 -2.17
C ALA A 10 15.61 4.84 -3.46
N LEU A 11 15.47 3.91 -4.41
CA LEU A 11 14.69 4.12 -5.63
C LEU A 11 13.18 4.23 -5.35
N LEU A 12 12.65 3.47 -4.41
CA LEU A 12 11.24 3.55 -4.00
C LEU A 12 10.89 4.90 -3.37
N THR A 13 11.80 5.47 -2.57
CA THR A 13 11.62 6.80 -1.97
C THR A 13 11.78 7.91 -3.01
N ALA A 14 12.68 7.76 -3.99
CA ALA A 14 12.92 8.78 -5.01
C ALA A 14 11.75 8.93 -6.01
N LEU A 15 11.01 7.86 -6.33
CA LEU A 15 9.82 7.94 -7.20
C LEU A 15 8.62 8.65 -6.53
N ALA A 16 8.61 8.79 -5.21
CA ALA A 16 7.51 9.40 -4.45
C ALA A 16 7.70 10.90 -4.18
N ILE A 17 8.91 11.43 -4.31
CA ILE A 17 9.24 12.81 -3.90
C ILE A 17 9.07 13.77 -5.09
N ARG A 18 7.87 14.34 -5.24
CA ARG A 18 7.70 15.62 -5.93
C ARG A 18 7.87 16.77 -4.93
N PRO A 19 8.34 17.97 -5.34
CA PRO A 19 8.59 19.06 -4.42
C PRO A 19 7.32 19.43 -3.63
N VAL A 20 7.45 19.34 -2.31
CA VAL A 20 6.38 19.40 -1.30
C VAL A 20 5.97 20.85 -0.97
N PHE A 21 6.59 21.86 -1.55
CA PHE A 21 6.61 23.23 -1.02
C PHE A 21 5.40 24.12 -1.33
N ALA A 22 4.38 23.62 -2.05
CA ALA A 22 3.22 24.44 -2.43
C ALA A 22 1.86 23.75 -2.25
N LEU A 23 1.77 22.70 -1.42
CA LEU A 23 0.55 21.93 -1.25
C LEU A 23 -0.12 22.26 0.09
N ASP A 24 -1.47 22.32 0.08
CA ASP A 24 -2.29 22.29 1.28
C ASP A 24 -1.81 21.19 2.26
N SER A 25 -1.90 21.45 3.56
CA SER A 25 -1.42 20.54 4.62
C SER A 25 -1.97 19.12 4.50
N THR A 26 -3.23 18.97 4.09
CA THR A 26 -3.88 17.69 3.86
C THR A 26 -3.21 16.88 2.75
N THR A 27 -2.95 17.53 1.61
CA THR A 27 -2.26 16.89 0.47
C THR A 27 -0.81 16.55 0.81
N ARG A 28 -0.11 17.44 1.52
CA ARG A 28 1.26 17.22 1.98
C ARG A 28 1.34 16.01 2.91
N ASN A 29 0.47 15.94 3.91
CA ASN A 29 0.43 14.83 4.86
C ASN A 29 0.09 13.51 4.18
N ALA A 30 -0.87 13.51 3.25
CA ALA A 30 -1.19 12.32 2.46
C ALA A 30 -0.01 11.84 1.61
N ASN A 31 0.78 12.75 1.03
CA ASN A 31 1.99 12.39 0.29
C ASN A 31 3.07 11.78 1.21
N LEU A 32 3.26 12.34 2.41
CA LEU A 32 4.18 11.80 3.41
C LEU A 32 3.77 10.41 3.87
N VAL A 33 2.49 10.19 4.16
CA VAL A 33 1.97 8.86 4.54
C VAL A 33 2.12 7.87 3.38
N THR A 34 1.83 8.28 2.14
CA THR A 34 1.98 7.43 0.95
C THR A 34 3.41 6.95 0.75
N ALA A 35 4.41 7.80 0.98
CA ALA A 35 5.82 7.43 0.90
C ALA A 35 6.29 6.68 2.15
N GLY A 36 5.79 7.07 3.32
CA GLY A 36 6.18 6.53 4.62
C GLY A 36 5.72 5.09 4.84
N LEU A 37 4.53 4.70 4.39
CA LEU A 37 4.01 3.35 4.59
C LEU A 37 4.89 2.26 3.96
N PRO A 38 5.27 2.32 2.66
CA PRO A 38 6.20 1.35 2.08
C PRO A 38 7.58 1.38 2.75
N ALA A 39 8.06 2.55 3.15
CA ALA A 39 9.34 2.68 3.85
C ALA A 39 9.29 2.00 5.23
N LEU A 40 8.21 2.19 5.99
CA LEU A 40 7.99 1.50 7.26
C LEU A 40 7.87 -0.02 7.09
N ALA A 41 7.14 -0.47 6.07
CA ALA A 41 6.99 -1.88 5.73
C ALA A 41 8.34 -2.52 5.37
N ALA A 42 9.16 -1.84 4.55
CA ALA A 42 10.49 -2.31 4.21
C ALA A 42 11.43 -2.36 5.43
N GLY A 43 11.39 -1.31 6.27
CA GLY A 43 12.16 -1.26 7.52
C GLY A 43 11.76 -2.37 8.48
N TRP A 44 10.46 -2.60 8.65
CA TRP A 44 9.94 -3.67 9.49
C TRP A 44 10.45 -5.04 9.03
N SER A 45 10.36 -5.35 7.72
CA SER A 45 10.89 -6.61 7.17
C SER A 45 12.39 -6.74 7.35
N TYR A 46 13.14 -5.65 7.13
CA TYR A 46 14.59 -5.64 7.29
C TYR A 46 15.00 -5.96 8.74
N PHE A 47 14.38 -5.32 9.74
CA PHE A 47 14.68 -5.57 11.16
C PHE A 47 14.23 -6.96 11.64
N ASN A 48 13.27 -7.59 10.94
CA ASN A 48 12.86 -8.97 11.20
C ASN A 48 13.67 -10.00 10.38
N ASN A 49 14.77 -9.59 9.73
CA ASN A 49 15.62 -10.42 8.87
C ASN A 49 14.86 -11.09 7.71
N ASP A 50 13.75 -10.48 7.25
CA ASP A 50 12.96 -10.94 6.11
C ASP A 50 13.38 -10.18 4.83
N THR A 51 14.57 -10.50 4.32
CA THR A 51 15.09 -9.88 3.08
C THR A 51 14.27 -10.25 1.86
N ASP A 52 13.70 -11.45 1.83
CA ASP A 52 12.80 -11.90 0.77
C ASP A 52 11.50 -11.08 0.79
N GLY A 53 10.99 -10.77 1.97
CA GLY A 53 9.86 -9.87 2.15
C GLY A 53 10.12 -8.48 1.59
N VAL A 54 11.31 -7.92 1.82
CA VAL A 54 11.67 -6.63 1.20
C VAL A 54 11.62 -6.70 -0.33
N VAL A 55 12.13 -7.79 -0.92
CA VAL A 55 12.07 -8.00 -2.38
C VAL A 55 10.62 -8.15 -2.86
N GLN A 56 9.78 -8.87 -2.13
CA GLN A 56 8.35 -9.02 -2.43
C GLN A 56 7.62 -7.67 -2.38
N LEU A 57 7.88 -6.85 -1.36
CA LEU A 57 7.33 -5.49 -1.26
C LEU A 57 7.74 -4.63 -2.46
N VAL A 58 9.02 -4.66 -2.84
CA VAL A 58 9.51 -3.89 -4.00
C VAL A 58 8.80 -4.32 -5.28
N LYS A 59 8.63 -5.62 -5.50
CA LYS A 59 7.90 -6.16 -6.66
C LYS A 59 6.44 -5.72 -6.66
N SER A 60 5.77 -5.80 -5.50
CA SER A 60 4.38 -5.38 -5.32
C SER A 60 4.19 -3.89 -5.65
N GLU A 61 5.04 -3.04 -5.09
CA GLU A 61 4.97 -1.59 -5.31
C GLU A 61 5.28 -1.23 -6.77
N ALA A 62 6.29 -1.85 -7.37
CA ALA A 62 6.63 -1.63 -8.77
C ALA A 62 5.46 -2.03 -9.69
N ALA A 63 4.88 -3.21 -9.48
CA ALA A 63 3.72 -3.68 -10.26
C ALA A 63 2.51 -2.76 -10.04
N THR A 64 2.25 -2.35 -8.80
CA THR A 64 1.16 -1.41 -8.46
C THR A 64 1.32 -0.08 -9.22
N VAL A 65 2.52 0.49 -9.23
CA VAL A 65 2.79 1.74 -9.95
C VAL A 65 2.65 1.54 -11.46
N LEU A 66 3.21 0.48 -12.03
CA LEU A 66 3.12 0.20 -13.46
C LEU A 66 1.67 0.01 -13.93
N ILE A 67 0.88 -0.78 -13.21
CA ILE A 67 -0.54 -1.00 -13.53
C ILE A 67 -1.33 0.30 -13.41
N THR A 68 -1.14 1.07 -12.33
CA THR A 68 -1.86 2.34 -12.17
C THR A 68 -1.49 3.38 -13.22
N GLU A 69 -0.23 3.50 -13.60
CA GLU A 69 0.18 4.42 -14.67
C GLU A 69 -0.32 3.94 -16.05
N GLY A 70 -0.30 2.63 -16.30
CA GLY A 70 -0.89 2.05 -17.53
C GLY A 70 -2.38 2.37 -17.64
N LEU A 71 -3.16 2.16 -16.57
CA LEU A 71 -4.58 2.46 -16.54
C LEU A 71 -4.87 3.97 -16.68
N LYS A 72 -4.04 4.85 -16.08
CA LYS A 72 -4.16 6.31 -16.28
C LYS A 72 -4.01 6.71 -17.74
N ASN A 73 -3.01 6.13 -18.41
CA ASN A 73 -2.74 6.40 -19.80
C ASN A 73 -3.79 5.79 -20.75
N ALA A 74 -4.51 4.75 -20.32
CA ALA A 74 -5.59 4.15 -21.09
C ALA A 74 -6.93 4.87 -20.91
N THR A 75 -7.21 5.38 -19.70
CA THR A 75 -8.53 5.93 -19.37
C THR A 75 -8.67 7.44 -19.61
N HIS A 76 -7.59 8.20 -19.52
CA HIS A 76 -7.54 9.66 -19.73
C HIS A 76 -8.63 10.44 -18.96
N GLN A 77 -8.96 10.00 -17.72
CA GLN A 77 -10.04 10.62 -16.95
C GLN A 77 -9.60 11.93 -16.30
N THR A 78 -10.36 13.00 -16.57
CA THR A 78 -10.12 14.32 -15.96
C THR A 78 -10.35 14.28 -14.44
N ARG A 79 -9.45 14.92 -13.70
CA ARG A 79 -9.60 15.10 -12.23
C ARG A 79 -10.78 15.99 -11.89
N PRO A 80 -11.35 15.85 -10.67
CA PRO A 80 -12.42 16.74 -10.21
C PRO A 80 -12.02 18.22 -10.21
N ASP A 81 -10.76 18.53 -9.91
CA ASP A 81 -10.20 19.89 -9.92
C ASP A 81 -9.78 20.40 -11.32
N GLY A 82 -9.94 19.59 -12.36
CA GLY A 82 -9.60 19.95 -13.74
C GLY A 82 -8.08 20.05 -14.02
N SER A 83 -7.21 19.69 -13.07
CA SER A 83 -5.77 19.91 -13.17
C SER A 83 -5.07 19.07 -14.24
N ASP A 84 -5.55 17.86 -14.49
CA ASP A 84 -5.04 16.96 -15.54
C ASP A 84 -6.05 15.83 -15.87
N ASN A 85 -5.70 14.99 -16.86
CA ASN A 85 -6.50 13.85 -17.32
C ASN A 85 -5.99 12.50 -16.74
N LYS A 86 -5.44 12.50 -15.54
CA LYS A 86 -4.85 11.31 -14.89
C LYS A 86 -5.53 10.98 -13.55
N SER A 87 -6.87 11.08 -13.50
CA SER A 87 -7.62 10.82 -12.27
C SER A 87 -7.63 9.34 -11.91
N PHE A 88 -7.97 8.47 -12.86
CA PHE A 88 -8.25 7.05 -12.59
C PHE A 88 -7.10 6.13 -13.01
N PRO A 89 -6.74 5.15 -12.15
CA PRO A 89 -7.02 5.05 -10.73
C PRO A 89 -6.10 5.94 -9.87
N SER A 90 -6.36 6.06 -8.57
CA SER A 90 -5.51 6.84 -7.66
C SER A 90 -4.22 6.08 -7.31
N ARG A 91 -3.07 6.55 -7.79
CA ARG A 91 -1.76 5.98 -7.44
C ARG A 91 -1.45 6.06 -5.95
N HIS A 92 -1.79 7.18 -5.29
CA HIS A 92 -1.55 7.33 -3.86
C HIS A 92 -2.31 6.30 -3.04
N ALA A 93 -3.58 6.07 -3.36
CA ALA A 93 -4.35 5.01 -2.72
C ALA A 93 -3.75 3.63 -3.03
N ALA A 94 -3.36 3.37 -4.29
CA ALA A 94 -2.80 2.08 -4.68
C ALA A 94 -1.52 1.74 -3.90
N VAL A 95 -0.56 2.66 -3.83
CA VAL A 95 0.70 2.48 -3.08
C VAL A 95 0.43 2.31 -1.58
N ALA A 96 -0.43 3.15 -0.99
CA ALA A 96 -0.72 3.05 0.44
C ALA A 96 -1.42 1.72 0.80
N PHE A 97 -2.38 1.26 -0.01
CA PHE A 97 -3.07 -0.02 0.22
C PHE A 97 -2.19 -1.23 -0.12
N SER A 98 -1.25 -1.12 -1.06
CA SER A 98 -0.22 -2.14 -1.32
C SER A 98 0.64 -2.36 -0.07
N ALA A 99 1.19 -1.30 0.51
CA ALA A 99 1.98 -1.39 1.73
C ALA A 99 1.16 -1.91 2.93
N ALA A 100 -0.12 -1.49 3.06
CA ALA A 100 -1.00 -1.95 4.12
C ALA A 100 -1.31 -3.45 3.99
N GLN A 101 -1.60 -3.93 2.78
CA GLN A 101 -1.78 -5.36 2.50
C GLN A 101 -0.52 -6.15 2.82
N TYR A 102 0.66 -5.63 2.46
CA TYR A 102 1.93 -6.25 2.79
C TYR A 102 2.12 -6.39 4.30
N MET A 103 1.88 -5.32 5.06
CA MET A 103 1.98 -5.35 6.52
C MET A 103 1.01 -6.35 7.14
N GLN A 104 -0.18 -6.50 6.58
CA GLN A 104 -1.15 -7.50 7.03
C GLN A 104 -0.66 -8.92 6.74
N MET A 105 -0.15 -9.21 5.54
CA MET A 105 0.29 -10.55 5.15
C MET A 105 1.56 -10.98 5.91
N LYS A 106 2.48 -10.07 6.15
CA LYS A 106 3.76 -10.37 6.81
C LYS A 106 3.69 -10.22 8.33
N GLY A 107 3.01 -9.20 8.82
CA GLY A 107 2.93 -8.82 10.24
C GLY A 107 1.63 -9.24 10.94
N GLY A 108 0.63 -9.75 10.18
CA GLY A 108 -0.71 -10.03 10.71
C GLY A 108 -1.53 -8.76 10.93
N TRP A 109 -2.74 -8.94 11.49
CA TRP A 109 -3.68 -7.84 11.69
C TRP A 109 -3.23 -6.79 12.70
N GLU A 110 -2.32 -7.14 13.60
CA GLU A 110 -1.70 -6.19 14.54
C GLU A 110 -0.99 -5.04 13.82
N HIS A 111 -0.32 -5.34 12.71
CA HIS A 111 0.39 -4.37 11.87
C HIS A 111 -0.47 -3.91 10.70
N GLY A 112 -1.30 -4.80 10.16
CA GLY A 112 -2.17 -4.51 9.03
C GLY A 112 -3.24 -3.47 9.36
N LEU A 113 -3.92 -3.57 10.51
CA LEU A 113 -5.01 -2.67 10.85
C LEU A 113 -4.57 -1.19 10.93
N PRO A 114 -3.49 -0.81 11.65
CA PRO A 114 -3.02 0.56 11.64
C PRO A 114 -2.52 1.01 10.25
N ALA A 115 -1.92 0.12 9.47
CA ALA A 115 -1.49 0.43 8.11
C ALA A 115 -2.69 0.70 7.17
N TYR A 116 -3.75 -0.09 7.26
CA TYR A 116 -5.00 0.15 6.54
C TYR A 116 -5.69 1.44 6.96
N ALA A 117 -5.67 1.79 8.25
CA ALA A 117 -6.20 3.06 8.72
C ALA A 117 -5.44 4.24 8.10
N ALA A 118 -4.11 4.16 8.02
CA ALA A 118 -3.28 5.16 7.37
C ALA A 118 -3.53 5.22 5.85
N ALA A 119 -3.72 4.08 5.18
CA ALA A 119 -4.08 4.03 3.76
C ALA A 119 -5.47 4.62 3.49
N ALA A 120 -6.44 4.38 4.36
CA ALA A 120 -7.77 4.98 4.30
C ALA A 120 -7.71 6.50 4.49
N TYR A 121 -6.86 7.00 5.39
CA TYR A 121 -6.59 8.43 5.53
C TYR A 121 -6.05 9.02 4.21
N VAL A 122 -5.09 8.37 3.56
CA VAL A 122 -4.59 8.81 2.24
C VAL A 122 -5.73 8.87 1.23
N ALA A 123 -6.55 7.82 1.11
CA ALA A 123 -7.67 7.76 0.19
C ALA A 123 -8.65 8.93 0.41
N ASN A 124 -9.05 9.16 1.67
CA ASN A 124 -9.95 10.26 2.04
C ASN A 124 -9.33 11.64 1.71
N ALA A 125 -8.06 11.85 2.05
CA ALA A 125 -7.36 13.09 1.75
C ALA A 125 -7.31 13.39 0.25
N ARG A 126 -7.16 12.36 -0.61
CA ARG A 126 -7.19 12.53 -2.08
C ARG A 126 -8.56 12.92 -2.61
N VAL A 127 -9.63 12.48 -1.98
CA VAL A 127 -11.00 12.88 -2.33
C VAL A 127 -11.30 14.29 -1.82
N GLN A 128 -10.97 14.60 -0.57
CA GLN A 128 -11.20 15.92 0.01
C GLN A 128 -10.44 17.04 -0.69
N SER A 129 -9.24 16.74 -1.20
CA SER A 129 -8.45 17.69 -1.99
C SER A 129 -8.88 17.79 -3.46
N ASN A 130 -10.03 17.24 -3.84
CA ASN A 130 -10.56 17.21 -5.21
C ASN A 130 -9.59 16.64 -6.27
N ARG A 131 -8.61 15.85 -5.84
CA ARG A 131 -7.63 15.21 -6.75
C ARG A 131 -8.19 13.93 -7.37
N HIS A 132 -9.10 13.24 -6.67
CA HIS A 132 -9.68 11.96 -7.08
C HIS A 132 -11.13 11.83 -6.63
N ARG A 133 -11.92 11.01 -7.34
CA ARG A 133 -13.25 10.57 -6.90
C ARG A 133 -13.13 9.30 -6.05
N TRP A 134 -14.17 8.96 -5.28
CA TRP A 134 -14.20 7.71 -4.49
C TRP A 134 -13.94 6.46 -5.34
N ARG A 135 -14.46 6.41 -6.57
CA ARG A 135 -14.19 5.29 -7.49
C ARG A 135 -12.70 5.17 -7.85
N ASP A 136 -12.01 6.30 -7.99
CA ASP A 136 -10.59 6.32 -8.38
C ASP A 136 -9.72 5.78 -7.23
N VAL A 137 -10.06 6.13 -5.98
CA VAL A 137 -9.35 5.64 -4.80
C VAL A 137 -9.70 4.18 -4.49
N ALA A 138 -10.96 3.76 -4.69
CA ALA A 138 -11.37 2.36 -4.54
C ALA A 138 -10.66 1.45 -5.55
N ALA A 139 -10.61 1.85 -6.82
CA ALA A 139 -9.87 1.12 -7.85
C ALA A 139 -8.36 1.08 -7.55
N GLY A 140 -7.79 2.19 -7.07
CA GLY A 140 -6.40 2.23 -6.62
C GLY A 140 -6.15 1.27 -5.47
N ALA A 141 -6.98 1.30 -4.43
CA ALA A 141 -6.89 0.41 -3.28
C ALA A 141 -6.97 -1.07 -3.69
N ALA A 142 -7.92 -1.42 -4.56
CA ALA A 142 -8.04 -2.78 -5.09
C ALA A 142 -6.79 -3.19 -5.88
N THR A 143 -6.27 -2.31 -6.75
CA THR A 143 -5.04 -2.59 -7.51
C THR A 143 -3.87 -2.86 -6.56
N GLY A 144 -3.64 -2.00 -5.56
CA GLY A 144 -2.56 -2.19 -4.60
C GLY A 144 -2.69 -3.47 -3.78
N ALA A 145 -3.88 -3.76 -3.26
CA ALA A 145 -4.13 -4.97 -2.48
C ALA A 145 -3.94 -6.25 -3.31
N LEU A 146 -4.46 -6.29 -4.54
CA LEU A 146 -4.37 -7.47 -5.41
C LEU A 146 -2.95 -7.73 -5.91
N THR A 147 -2.20 -6.69 -6.30
CA THR A 147 -0.79 -6.87 -6.69
C THR A 147 0.05 -7.37 -5.53
N THR A 148 -0.17 -6.84 -4.34
CA THR A 148 0.56 -7.29 -3.14
C THR A 148 0.20 -8.73 -2.79
N TYR A 149 -1.08 -9.08 -2.83
CA TYR A 149 -1.51 -10.46 -2.59
C TYR A 149 -0.86 -11.45 -3.56
N TYR A 150 -0.64 -11.04 -4.82
CA TYR A 150 0.00 -11.89 -5.83
C TYR A 150 1.51 -12.03 -5.62
N PHE A 151 2.21 -10.96 -5.23
CA PHE A 151 3.68 -10.95 -5.13
C PHE A 151 4.23 -11.22 -3.73
N THR A 152 3.36 -11.37 -2.72
CA THR A 152 3.76 -11.52 -1.33
C THR A 152 3.31 -12.86 -0.78
N ASP A 153 4.26 -13.62 -0.25
CA ASP A 153 3.95 -14.84 0.49
C ASP A 153 3.60 -14.47 1.95
N GLU A 154 2.53 -15.07 2.48
CA GLU A 154 2.22 -14.96 3.89
C GLU A 154 3.35 -15.54 4.75
N THR A 155 3.62 -14.92 5.88
CA THR A 155 4.59 -15.48 6.85
C THR A 155 4.08 -16.82 7.35
N LYS A 156 4.82 -17.89 7.04
CA LYS A 156 4.46 -19.25 7.44
C LYS A 156 4.20 -19.31 8.95
N GLY A 157 3.00 -19.70 9.31
CA GLY A 157 2.62 -19.95 10.70
C GLY A 157 1.60 -18.98 11.29
N ARG A 158 1.16 -17.95 10.56
CA ARG A 158 0.05 -17.08 11.01
C ARG A 158 -1.18 -17.32 10.14
N ARG A 159 -2.22 -17.90 10.74
CA ARG A 159 -3.52 -18.09 10.07
C ARG A 159 -4.62 -17.55 10.95
N LEU A 160 -5.40 -16.60 10.44
CA LEU A 160 -6.71 -16.26 10.97
C LEU A 160 -7.72 -17.16 10.29
N GLY A 161 -8.34 -18.06 11.07
CA GLY A 161 -9.44 -18.90 10.60
C GLY A 161 -10.73 -18.46 11.29
N MET A 162 -11.82 -18.39 10.55
CA MET A 162 -13.17 -18.40 11.12
C MET A 162 -13.68 -19.84 11.12
N THR A 163 -14.04 -20.34 12.28
CA THR A 163 -14.71 -21.64 12.40
C THR A 163 -16.12 -21.42 12.91
N TRP A 164 -17.09 -22.05 12.25
CA TRP A 164 -18.47 -22.10 12.71
C TRP A 164 -18.78 -23.51 13.21
N SER A 165 -19.15 -23.61 14.48
CA SER A 165 -19.60 -24.86 15.07
C SER A 165 -20.77 -24.61 16.02
N ALA A 166 -21.86 -25.35 15.86
CA ALA A 166 -23.04 -25.34 16.73
C ALA A 166 -23.60 -23.93 17.05
N GLY A 167 -23.69 -23.04 16.03
CA GLY A 167 -24.23 -21.69 16.18
C GLY A 167 -23.27 -20.65 16.79
N THR A 168 -22.03 -21.03 17.03
CA THR A 168 -21.00 -20.12 17.56
C THR A 168 -19.95 -19.84 16.48
N THR A 169 -19.70 -18.55 16.20
CA THR A 169 -18.61 -18.12 15.31
C THR A 169 -17.37 -17.88 16.18
N SER A 170 -16.31 -18.65 15.96
CA SER A 170 -15.03 -18.48 16.64
C SER A 170 -14.00 -17.97 15.65
N VAL A 171 -13.28 -16.89 16.02
CA VAL A 171 -12.10 -16.43 15.31
C VAL A 171 -10.91 -17.15 15.92
N VAL A 172 -10.25 -18.01 15.14
CA VAL A 172 -9.08 -18.76 15.57
C VAL A 172 -7.84 -18.09 15.01
N TYR A 173 -6.98 -17.63 15.90
CA TYR A 173 -5.63 -17.18 15.54
C TYR A 173 -4.65 -18.32 15.82
N GLN A 174 -4.01 -18.83 14.77
CA GLN A 174 -2.95 -19.82 14.91
C GLN A 174 -1.61 -19.16 14.58
N GLN A 175 -0.68 -19.24 15.54
CA GLN A 175 0.71 -18.88 15.34
C GLN A 175 1.56 -20.12 15.58
N ALA A 176 2.35 -20.52 14.56
CA ALA A 176 3.35 -21.57 14.78
C ALA A 176 4.45 -21.00 15.68
N LEU A 177 4.62 -21.58 16.84
CA LEU A 177 5.78 -21.33 17.70
C LEU A 177 6.99 -22.01 17.07
N LYS A 178 8.11 -21.28 16.98
CA LYS A 178 9.41 -21.83 16.56
C LYS A 178 10.03 -22.57 17.73
#